data_72d32fdbaf39c60977be6110aafc6667
#
_entry.id   72d32fdbaf39c60977be6110aafc6667
#
_cell.length_a   1.000
_cell.length_b   1.000
_cell.length_c   1.000
_cell.angle_alpha   90.00
_cell.angle_beta   90.00
_cell.angle_gamma   90.00
#
_symmetry.space_group_name_H-M   'P 1'
#
loop_
_entity.id
_entity.type
_entity.pdbx_description
1 polymer ?
#
loop_
_entity_poly.entity_id
_entity_poly.type
_entity_poly.pdbx_seq_one_letter_code
_entity_poly.pdbx_strand_id
1 'polypeptide(L)'
;MITLQKADSAASISVPIDSKPAEELLTNEWLLTNGRGGYASSTILGCNTRRYHGLLIGSLRPPVDRVMALANCLEMIISRRKIFNLSTFEFDGKFAPTGYCFLKRFRRDTGAHFDYELEKVELTKSVYFHRDVDTVALVYDFTNVREPV
;
A
#
# COMPACT_ATOMS: atom_id res chain seq x y z
N MET A 1 24.97 7.29 14.45
CA MET A 1 23.84 6.96 15.33
C MET A 1 22.69 7.87 14.93
N ILE A 2 21.71 7.37 14.16
CA ILE A 2 20.59 8.19 13.68
C ILE A 2 19.49 8.04 14.74
N THR A 3 19.25 9.11 15.50
CA THR A 3 18.17 9.17 16.46
C THR A 3 16.89 9.52 15.72
N LEU A 4 15.98 8.57 15.59
CA LEU A 4 14.60 8.83 15.11
C LEU A 4 13.88 9.61 16.21
N GLN A 5 13.76 10.92 16.04
CA GLN A 5 12.83 11.71 16.84
C GLN A 5 11.41 11.28 16.50
N LYS A 6 10.68 10.88 17.53
CA LYS A 6 9.24 10.60 17.48
C LYS A 6 8.55 11.89 17.04
N ALA A 7 8.08 11.93 15.80
CA ALA A 7 7.31 13.06 15.29
C ALA A 7 6.01 13.18 16.12
N ASP A 8 5.69 14.40 16.52
CA ASP A 8 4.42 14.77 17.14
C ASP A 8 3.25 14.21 16.34
N SER A 9 2.17 13.84 17.03
CA SER A 9 1.01 13.12 16.53
C SER A 9 0.45 13.72 15.25
N ALA A 10 1.00 13.32 14.10
CA ALA A 10 0.34 13.54 12.82
C ALA A 10 -1.00 12.83 12.86
N ALA A 11 -2.07 13.54 12.49
CA ALA A 11 -3.40 12.98 12.45
C ALA A 11 -3.40 11.71 11.62
N SER A 12 -3.63 10.56 12.24
CA SER A 12 -3.70 9.27 11.55
C SER A 12 -5.14 8.99 11.16
N ILE A 13 -5.34 8.60 9.89
CA ILE A 13 -6.62 8.10 9.40
C ILE A 13 -6.56 6.58 9.47
N SER A 14 -7.61 5.95 9.98
CA SER A 14 -7.75 4.49 10.04
C SER A 14 -9.13 4.08 9.52
N VAL A 15 -9.15 3.20 8.52
CA VAL A 15 -10.37 2.71 7.87
C VAL A 15 -10.41 1.18 7.99
N PRO A 16 -11.41 0.60 8.71
CA PRO A 16 -11.64 -0.84 8.67
C PRO A 16 -12.19 -1.25 7.30
N ILE A 17 -11.71 -2.37 6.77
CA ILE A 17 -12.06 -2.82 5.41
C ILE A 17 -13.25 -3.77 5.42
N ASP A 18 -13.39 -4.59 6.43
CA ASP A 18 -14.42 -5.63 6.55
C ASP A 18 -15.85 -5.11 6.77
N SER A 19 -16.00 -3.80 6.92
CA SER A 19 -17.30 -3.16 7.20
C SER A 19 -18.07 -2.71 5.97
N LYS A 20 -17.46 -2.78 4.75
CA LYS A 20 -18.03 -2.21 3.53
C LYS A 20 -17.77 -3.08 2.28
N PRO A 21 -18.66 -3.02 1.26
CA PRO A 21 -18.39 -3.64 -0.03
C PRO A 21 -17.11 -3.11 -0.69
N ALA A 22 -16.39 -3.97 -1.42
CA ALA A 22 -15.14 -3.60 -2.07
C ALA A 22 -15.32 -2.44 -3.07
N GLU A 23 -16.43 -2.42 -3.78
CA GLU A 23 -16.79 -1.39 -4.76
C GLU A 23 -16.89 0.01 -4.13
N GLU A 24 -17.41 0.10 -2.91
CA GLU A 24 -17.46 1.35 -2.15
C GLU A 24 -16.06 1.78 -1.70
N LEU A 25 -15.24 0.82 -1.25
CA LEU A 25 -13.89 1.09 -0.77
C LEU A 25 -12.92 1.50 -1.89
N LEU A 26 -13.17 1.11 -3.14
CA LEU A 26 -12.39 1.57 -4.30
C LEU A 26 -12.49 3.09 -4.54
N THR A 27 -13.51 3.75 -4.02
CA THR A 27 -13.64 5.22 -4.13
C THR A 27 -12.73 5.97 -3.17
N ASN A 28 -12.21 5.29 -2.14
CA ASN A 28 -11.30 5.87 -1.16
C ASN A 28 -9.85 5.73 -1.63
N GLU A 29 -9.20 6.85 -1.84
CA GLU A 29 -7.84 6.93 -2.37
C GLU A 29 -6.88 7.55 -1.34
N TRP A 30 -5.62 7.20 -1.45
CA TRP A 30 -4.53 7.81 -0.68
C TRP A 30 -3.46 8.38 -1.59
N LEU A 31 -2.73 9.36 -1.07
CA LEU A 31 -1.66 10.05 -1.79
C LEU A 31 -0.51 10.34 -0.82
N LEU A 32 0.72 10.00 -1.24
CA LEU A 32 1.98 10.44 -0.64
C LEU A 32 2.71 11.28 -1.67
N THR A 33 3.28 12.40 -1.28
CA THR A 33 3.99 13.32 -2.20
C THR A 33 5.36 13.67 -1.66
N ASN A 34 6.25 14.11 -2.55
CA ASN A 34 7.53 14.70 -2.20
C ASN A 34 7.67 16.15 -2.67
N GLY A 35 8.80 16.80 -2.28
CA GLY A 35 9.12 18.17 -2.67
C GLY A 35 9.50 18.34 -4.15
N ARG A 36 9.62 17.27 -4.91
CA ARG A 36 10.05 17.27 -6.33
C ARG A 36 8.89 17.14 -7.32
N GLY A 37 7.66 16.97 -6.83
CA GLY A 37 6.48 16.70 -7.65
C GLY A 37 6.26 15.23 -7.99
N GLY A 38 7.05 14.32 -7.40
CA GLY A 38 6.80 12.88 -7.41
C GLY A 38 5.73 12.49 -6.39
N TYR A 39 5.13 11.32 -6.57
CA TYR A 39 4.10 10.82 -5.67
C TYR A 39 3.91 9.31 -5.74
N ALA A 40 3.24 8.77 -4.72
CA ALA A 40 2.64 7.44 -4.71
C ALA A 40 1.14 7.57 -4.41
N SER A 41 0.30 6.83 -5.10
CA SER A 41 -1.15 6.88 -4.94
C SER A 41 -1.81 5.57 -5.35
N SER A 42 -2.84 5.16 -4.65
CA SER A 42 -3.71 4.04 -5.00
C SER A 42 -5.02 4.14 -4.21
N THR A 43 -5.89 3.15 -4.34
CA THR A 43 -7.04 3.00 -3.44
C THR A 43 -6.61 2.38 -2.11
N ILE A 44 -7.46 2.48 -1.09
CA ILE A 44 -7.21 1.84 0.22
C ILE A 44 -7.23 0.30 0.17
N LEU A 45 -7.69 -0.29 -0.95
CA LEU A 45 -7.61 -1.73 -1.22
C LEU A 45 -6.30 -2.12 -1.94
N GLY A 46 -5.42 -1.15 -2.28
CA GLY A 46 -4.23 -1.39 -3.08
C GLY A 46 -4.51 -1.72 -4.54
N CYS A 47 -5.74 -1.51 -5.00
CA CYS A 47 -6.17 -1.70 -6.38
C CYS A 47 -6.04 -0.38 -7.16
N ASN A 48 -5.26 -0.38 -8.23
CA ASN A 48 -5.10 0.80 -9.08
C ASN A 48 -6.29 0.92 -10.02
N THR A 49 -7.14 1.93 -9.81
CA THR A 49 -8.34 2.20 -10.60
C THR A 49 -8.19 3.39 -11.56
N ARG A 50 -7.09 4.13 -11.45
CA ARG A 50 -6.83 5.30 -12.31
C ARG A 50 -5.52 5.15 -13.07
N ARG A 51 -5.44 5.77 -14.24
CA ARG A 51 -4.23 5.82 -15.08
C ARG A 51 -2.96 6.25 -14.34
N TYR A 52 -3.11 7.11 -13.34
CA TYR A 52 -2.00 7.68 -12.59
C TYR A 52 -1.85 7.10 -11.17
N HIS A 53 -2.52 5.99 -10.84
CA HIS A 53 -2.22 5.23 -9.64
C HIS A 53 -0.92 4.47 -9.83
N GLY A 54 -0.04 4.55 -8.84
CA GLY A 54 1.22 3.84 -8.82
C GLY A 54 1.98 4.07 -7.53
N LEU A 55 2.88 3.16 -7.21
CA LEU A 55 3.70 3.21 -6.00
C LEU A 55 4.90 4.14 -6.15
N LEU A 56 5.35 4.42 -7.39
CA LEU A 56 6.38 5.40 -7.66
C LEU A 56 6.10 6.11 -8.98
N ILE A 57 5.61 7.33 -8.90
CA ILE A 57 5.57 8.28 -10.00
C ILE A 57 6.63 9.33 -9.72
N GLY A 58 7.71 9.30 -10.48
CA GLY A 58 8.82 10.24 -10.35
C GLY A 58 8.69 11.41 -11.31
N SER A 59 9.45 12.48 -11.06
CA SER A 59 9.53 13.66 -11.91
C SER A 59 10.93 13.76 -12.53
N LEU A 60 11.04 13.53 -13.84
CA LEU A 60 12.33 13.58 -14.55
C LEU A 60 12.90 15.01 -14.59
N ARG A 61 12.04 16.01 -14.70
CA ARG A 61 12.35 17.44 -14.61
C ARG A 61 11.42 18.10 -13.58
N PRO A 62 11.77 18.08 -12.30
CA PRO A 62 10.89 18.59 -11.24
C PRO A 62 10.38 20.01 -11.51
N PRO A 63 9.08 20.27 -11.32
CA PRO A 63 8.00 19.35 -10.90
C PRO A 63 7.25 18.70 -12.08
N VAL A 64 7.79 18.74 -13.28
CA VAL A 64 7.16 18.26 -14.54
C VAL A 64 7.78 16.99 -15.08
N ASP A 65 7.26 16.48 -16.20
CA ASP A 65 7.70 15.26 -16.87
C ASP A 65 7.63 14.04 -15.96
N ARG A 66 6.44 13.76 -15.49
CA ARG A 66 6.19 12.61 -14.61
C ARG A 66 6.20 11.30 -15.38
N VAL A 67 6.84 10.32 -14.80
CA VAL A 67 6.92 8.94 -15.30
C VAL A 67 6.51 7.97 -14.20
N MET A 68 5.74 6.96 -14.55
CA MET A 68 5.42 5.85 -13.66
C MET A 68 6.59 4.86 -13.70
N ALA A 69 7.36 4.82 -12.63
CA ALA A 69 8.50 3.91 -12.49
C ALA A 69 8.10 2.58 -11.81
N LEU A 70 7.08 2.60 -10.94
CA LEU A 70 6.54 1.41 -10.28
C LEU A 70 5.03 1.54 -10.16
N ALA A 71 4.29 0.73 -10.91
CA ALA A 71 2.84 0.74 -10.87
C ALA A 71 2.28 0.05 -9.61
N ASN A 72 2.71 -1.17 -9.35
CA ASN A 72 2.27 -1.97 -8.20
C ASN A 72 3.28 -3.09 -7.92
N CYS A 73 3.12 -3.79 -6.80
CA CYS A 73 3.85 -5.02 -6.48
C CYS A 73 2.87 -6.19 -6.41
N LEU A 74 3.31 -7.35 -6.90
CA LEU A 74 2.57 -8.60 -6.87
C LEU A 74 3.12 -9.45 -5.72
N GLU A 75 2.63 -9.20 -4.51
CA GLU A 75 3.09 -9.93 -3.34
C GLU A 75 2.37 -11.25 -3.17
N MET A 76 3.13 -12.27 -2.85
CA MET A 76 2.63 -13.58 -2.46
C MET A 76 3.27 -13.99 -1.14
N ILE A 77 2.46 -14.48 -0.21
CA ILE A 77 2.94 -15.17 0.98
C ILE A 77 2.75 -16.67 0.76
N ILE A 78 3.83 -17.42 0.89
CA ILE A 78 3.82 -18.87 0.76
C ILE A 78 3.99 -19.46 2.17
N SER A 79 2.95 -20.10 2.68
CA SER A 79 2.98 -20.79 3.96
C SER A 79 2.69 -22.26 3.73
N ARG A 80 3.70 -23.12 3.95
CA ARG A 80 3.64 -24.58 3.70
C ARG A 80 3.15 -24.91 2.28
N ARG A 81 1.84 -25.19 2.11
CA ARG A 81 1.22 -25.58 0.82
C ARG A 81 0.20 -24.56 0.31
N LYS A 82 0.04 -23.43 1.01
CA LYS A 82 -0.91 -22.39 0.65
C LYS A 82 -0.20 -21.16 0.13
N ILE A 83 -0.78 -20.58 -0.89
CA ILE A 83 -0.33 -19.32 -1.49
C ILE A 83 -1.40 -18.28 -1.24
N PHE A 84 -1.03 -17.16 -0.62
CA PHE A 84 -1.89 -16.01 -0.40
C PHE A 84 -1.38 -14.85 -1.25
N ASN A 85 -2.18 -14.43 -2.24
CA ASN A 85 -1.89 -13.23 -3.02
C ASN A 85 -2.41 -12.01 -2.25
N LEU A 86 -1.55 -11.03 -1.97
CA LEU A 86 -1.94 -9.80 -1.27
C LEU A 86 -2.41 -8.71 -2.24
N SER A 87 -2.07 -8.83 -3.52
CA SER A 87 -2.43 -7.86 -4.55
C SER A 87 -3.91 -7.95 -4.89
N THR A 88 -4.48 -6.81 -5.27
CA THR A 88 -5.85 -6.70 -5.77
C THR A 88 -5.83 -6.00 -7.11
N PHE A 89 -6.46 -6.60 -8.12
CA PHE A 89 -6.71 -5.97 -9.42
C PHE A 89 -8.17 -6.12 -9.79
N GLU A 90 -8.66 -5.18 -10.56
CA GLU A 90 -9.98 -5.22 -11.17
C GLU A 90 -9.84 -5.36 -12.68
N PHE A 91 -10.56 -6.33 -13.24
CA PHE A 91 -10.68 -6.56 -14.66
C PHE A 91 -12.15 -6.74 -15.02
N ASP A 92 -12.71 -5.79 -15.77
CA ASP A 92 -14.09 -5.83 -16.24
C ASP A 92 -15.10 -6.10 -15.10
N GLY A 93 -14.97 -5.34 -14.01
CA GLY A 93 -15.83 -5.46 -12.82
C GLY A 93 -15.59 -6.71 -11.97
N LYS A 94 -14.48 -7.45 -12.21
CA LYS A 94 -14.10 -8.63 -11.42
C LYS A 94 -12.74 -8.43 -10.79
N PHE A 95 -12.62 -8.85 -9.53
CA PHE A 95 -11.35 -8.81 -8.82
C PHE A 95 -10.57 -10.11 -9.01
N ALA A 96 -9.31 -10.01 -9.45
CA ALA A 96 -8.38 -11.14 -9.56
C ALA A 96 -6.92 -10.66 -9.59
N PRO A 97 -6.05 -11.07 -8.64
CA PRO A 97 -6.40 -11.75 -7.40
C PRO A 97 -7.21 -10.87 -6.43
N THR A 98 -7.72 -11.47 -5.37
CA THR A 98 -8.60 -10.84 -4.39
C THR A 98 -7.90 -10.60 -3.06
N GLY A 99 -6.71 -10.02 -3.08
CA GLY A 99 -5.90 -9.79 -1.88
C GLY A 99 -6.60 -8.95 -0.82
N TYR A 100 -7.53 -8.10 -1.22
CA TYR A 100 -8.36 -7.31 -0.31
C TYR A 100 -9.18 -8.17 0.69
N CYS A 101 -9.48 -9.42 0.37
CA CYS A 101 -10.17 -10.33 1.28
C CYS A 101 -9.37 -10.63 2.56
N PHE A 102 -8.05 -10.47 2.52
CA PHE A 102 -7.16 -10.62 3.67
C PHE A 102 -6.86 -9.30 4.36
N LEU A 103 -7.22 -8.17 3.74
CA LEU A 103 -6.98 -6.83 4.27
C LEU A 103 -8.02 -6.49 5.34
N LYS A 104 -7.57 -6.19 6.57
CA LYS A 104 -8.43 -5.84 7.70
C LYS A 104 -8.59 -4.35 7.90
N ARG A 105 -7.52 -3.62 7.65
CA ARG A 105 -7.48 -2.19 7.93
C ARG A 105 -6.50 -1.48 7.02
N PHE A 106 -6.86 -0.29 6.61
CA PHE A 106 -5.96 0.69 6.02
C PHE A 106 -5.70 1.81 7.01
N ARG A 107 -4.45 2.25 7.11
CA ARG A 107 -4.04 3.41 7.93
C ARG A 107 -3.21 4.37 7.10
N ARG A 108 -3.33 5.66 7.38
CA ARG A 108 -2.57 6.72 6.73
C ARG A 108 -2.05 7.71 7.79
N ASP A 109 -0.74 7.86 7.83
CA ASP A 109 -0.02 8.88 8.61
C ASP A 109 1.10 9.48 7.74
N THR A 110 2.38 9.32 8.06
CA THR A 110 3.52 9.64 7.20
C THR A 110 3.71 8.62 6.07
N GLY A 111 3.10 7.46 6.17
CA GLY A 111 3.06 6.38 5.19
C GLY A 111 1.63 5.93 4.90
N ALA A 112 1.46 4.99 4.01
CA ALA A 112 0.23 4.25 3.77
C ALA A 112 0.44 2.80 4.23
N HIS A 113 -0.42 2.31 5.13
CA HIS A 113 -0.25 1.03 5.81
C HIS A 113 -1.45 0.14 5.56
N PHE A 114 -1.19 -1.09 5.19
CA PHE A 114 -2.17 -2.12 4.89
C PHE A 114 -1.96 -3.28 5.86
N ASP A 115 -2.90 -3.46 6.80
CA ASP A 115 -2.85 -4.53 7.80
C ASP A 115 -3.59 -5.74 7.27
N TYR A 116 -2.87 -6.84 7.02
CA TYR A 116 -3.41 -8.10 6.52
C TYR A 116 -3.47 -9.15 7.62
N GLU A 117 -4.53 -9.94 7.60
CA GLU A 117 -4.69 -11.14 8.42
C GLU A 117 -4.90 -12.35 7.52
N LEU A 118 -3.92 -13.24 7.51
CA LEU A 118 -3.96 -14.55 6.89
C LEU A 118 -4.23 -15.58 7.98
N GLU A 119 -4.54 -16.81 7.63
CA GLU A 119 -4.92 -17.86 8.61
C GLU A 119 -3.99 -17.95 9.83
N LYS A 120 -2.67 -17.79 9.62
CA LYS A 120 -1.64 -17.95 10.67
C LYS A 120 -0.55 -16.90 10.62
N VAL A 121 -0.76 -15.86 9.84
CA VAL A 121 0.20 -14.78 9.64
C VAL A 121 -0.55 -13.46 9.67
N GLU A 122 -0.08 -12.56 10.49
CA GLU A 122 -0.49 -11.15 10.47
C GLU A 122 0.69 -10.33 9.98
N LEU A 123 0.46 -9.46 9.04
CA LEU A 123 1.49 -8.59 8.50
C LEU A 123 0.95 -7.21 8.17
N THR A 124 1.82 -6.22 8.29
CA THR A 124 1.58 -4.87 7.79
C THR A 124 2.50 -4.59 6.61
N LYS A 125 1.92 -4.29 5.45
CA LYS A 125 2.63 -3.68 4.32
C LYS A 125 2.57 -2.17 4.50
N SER A 126 3.71 -1.51 4.53
CA SER A 126 3.83 -0.06 4.63
C SER A 126 4.51 0.51 3.40
N VAL A 127 3.95 1.59 2.88
CA VAL A 127 4.49 2.36 1.76
C VAL A 127 4.96 3.70 2.29
N TYR A 128 6.24 4.01 2.15
CA TYR A 128 6.82 5.30 2.49
C TYR A 128 7.39 5.95 1.24
N PHE A 129 7.11 7.23 1.07
CA PHE A 129 7.63 8.01 -0.05
C PHE A 129 8.68 9.00 0.47
N HIS A 130 9.89 8.97 -0.11
CA HIS A 130 10.97 9.83 0.37
C HIS A 130 10.69 11.30 0.01
N ARG A 131 10.96 12.19 0.98
CA ARG A 131 10.63 13.62 0.86
C ARG A 131 11.41 14.35 -0.25
N ASP A 132 12.69 14.02 -0.43
CA ASP A 132 13.61 14.84 -1.22
C ASP A 132 14.08 14.16 -2.51
N VAL A 133 13.74 12.88 -2.71
CA VAL A 133 14.12 12.09 -3.88
C VAL A 133 12.94 11.21 -4.33
N ASP A 134 12.91 10.85 -5.60
CA ASP A 134 11.89 9.98 -6.17
C ASP A 134 12.21 8.51 -5.81
N THR A 135 11.90 8.16 -4.57
CA THR A 135 12.15 6.84 -3.98
C THR A 135 10.96 6.43 -3.14
N VAL A 136 10.53 5.19 -3.28
CA VAL A 136 9.54 4.54 -2.44
C VAL A 136 10.21 3.40 -1.66
N ALA A 137 9.87 3.27 -0.38
CA ALA A 137 10.22 2.11 0.43
C ALA A 137 8.95 1.29 0.72
N LEU A 138 9.00 0.01 0.44
CA LEU A 138 7.99 -0.97 0.84
C LEU A 138 8.55 -1.77 2.01
N VAL A 139 7.86 -1.73 3.13
CA VAL A 139 8.25 -2.42 4.36
C VAL A 139 7.17 -3.44 4.71
N TYR A 140 7.58 -4.65 5.02
CA TYR A 140 6.71 -5.74 5.41
C TYR A 140 7.04 -6.18 6.83
N ASP A 141 6.17 -5.85 7.78
CA ASP A 141 6.30 -6.21 9.18
C ASP A 141 5.40 -7.40 9.50
N PHE A 142 6.01 -8.51 9.83
CA PHE A 142 5.32 -9.73 10.25
C PHE A 142 5.15 -9.72 11.77
N THR A 143 3.93 -9.55 12.26
CA THR A 143 3.66 -9.35 13.69
C THR A 143 3.26 -10.62 14.41
N ASN A 144 2.69 -11.59 13.70
CA ASN A 144 2.23 -12.84 14.29
C ASN A 144 2.40 -13.97 13.27
N VAL A 145 3.51 -14.70 13.37
CA VAL A 145 3.82 -15.83 12.49
C VAL A 145 3.74 -17.11 13.31
N ARG A 146 2.67 -17.89 13.13
CA ARG A 146 2.43 -19.15 13.85
C ARG A 146 2.93 -20.37 13.08
N GLU A 147 3.42 -20.20 11.86
CA GLU A 147 4.01 -21.24 11.01
C GLU A 147 5.10 -20.63 10.13
N PRO A 148 6.09 -21.41 9.64
CA PRO A 148 7.07 -20.94 8.68
C PRO A 148 6.42 -20.43 7.40
N VAL A 149 6.86 -19.29 6.91
CA VAL A 149 6.48 -18.62 5.66
C VAL A 149 7.66 -18.52 4.72
#